data_887ddb4d6cf414fd75c9e0e3997a190e
#
_entry.id   887ddb4d6cf414fd75c9e0e3997a190e
#
_cell.length_a   1.000
_cell.length_b   1.000
_cell.length_c   1.000
_cell.angle_alpha   90.00
_cell.angle_beta   90.00
_cell.angle_gamma   90.00
#
_symmetry.space_group_name_H-M   'P 1'
#
loop_
_entity.id
_entity.type
_entity.pdbx_description
1 polymer ?
#
loop_
_entity_poly.entity_id
_entity_poly.type
_entity_poly.pdbx_seq_one_letter_code
_entity_poly.pdbx_strand_id
1 'polypeptide(L)'
;MIYLDYQATTPLAPEAFDAMVPLLRDQFANPHSAHRPGRAAAAQVEVAREEIGKLLPSGGRTLFTSGATEALNIAIQGAPAGAIVTIATEHAAVLDTADAMRRAGRDVTVLPVGPDGIVDPDAARDAIVPGVALVVAMLVNNEIGVIQPVEMLAAMAHEAGALFLCDAVQGYGRVPIPQGCDMVAISAHKIHGPKGVGALWLRDGVKPAPLIHGGGQEGGLRSGTLSPALCAGFGVAARLMRERADMDRVHVEKLAAAARSLFDDWTLNGSMAQRYAGNLNLRREGIDGARLLSHCRNVAFSLGSACASGSGRPSHVLRALGLTDGQARGSVRIGFGRYTTPAELERAATVLNEAAAAQAAP
;
A
#
# COMPACT_ATOMS: atom_id res chain seq x y z
N MET A 1 11.57 5.54 21.82
CA MET A 1 10.35 4.93 21.25
C MET A 1 10.78 3.97 20.15
N ILE A 2 10.31 2.73 20.18
CA ILE A 2 10.59 1.73 19.14
C ILE A 2 9.46 1.81 18.11
N TYR A 3 9.81 1.91 16.82
CA TYR A 3 8.82 2.08 15.77
C TYR A 3 8.65 0.78 14.94
N LEU A 4 7.53 0.11 15.12
CA LEU A 4 7.13 -1.14 14.45
C LEU A 4 5.79 -1.00 13.70
N ASP A 5 5.58 0.14 13.02
CA ASP A 5 4.34 0.41 12.26
C ASP A 5 4.64 0.84 10.82
N TYR A 6 5.58 0.15 10.16
CA TYR A 6 6.05 0.48 8.79
C TYR A 6 4.96 0.39 7.72
N GLN A 7 3.88 -0.36 7.96
CA GLN A 7 2.74 -0.43 7.03
C GLN A 7 1.83 0.81 7.11
N ALA A 8 1.84 1.53 8.25
CA ALA A 8 1.13 2.80 8.35
C ALA A 8 1.91 3.92 7.65
N THR A 9 3.20 4.04 7.93
CA THR A 9 4.14 4.95 7.23
C THR A 9 5.57 4.52 7.54
N THR A 10 6.51 4.87 6.68
CA THR A 10 7.95 4.63 6.92
C THR A 10 8.66 5.91 7.34
N PRO A 11 9.77 5.83 8.08
CA PRO A 11 10.66 6.97 8.28
C PRO A 11 11.10 7.55 6.93
N LEU A 12 11.15 8.87 6.82
CA LEU A 12 11.68 9.54 5.62
C LEU A 12 13.19 9.26 5.50
N ALA A 13 13.63 8.82 4.33
CA ALA A 13 15.06 8.62 4.07
C ALA A 13 15.81 9.97 4.13
N PRO A 14 16.97 10.05 4.79
CA PRO A 14 17.78 11.29 4.83
C PRO A 14 18.06 11.84 3.44
N GLU A 15 18.39 10.99 2.49
CA GLU A 15 18.71 11.35 1.11
C GLU A 15 17.48 11.94 0.37
N ALA A 16 16.27 11.43 0.69
CA ALA A 16 15.03 11.98 0.15
C ALA A 16 14.75 13.37 0.74
N PHE A 17 14.99 13.55 2.04
CA PHE A 17 14.88 14.85 2.71
C PHE A 17 15.85 15.87 2.11
N ASP A 18 17.12 15.50 1.95
CA ASP A 18 18.17 16.36 1.42
C ASP A 18 17.87 16.81 -0.02
N ALA A 19 17.26 15.95 -0.83
CA ALA A 19 16.83 16.29 -2.19
C ALA A 19 15.64 17.28 -2.21
N MET A 20 14.80 17.27 -1.18
CA MET A 20 13.64 18.17 -1.08
C MET A 20 14.02 19.58 -0.67
N VAL A 21 15.00 19.74 0.24
CA VAL A 21 15.31 21.01 0.88
C VAL A 21 15.64 22.14 -0.10
N PRO A 22 16.52 21.97 -1.11
CA PRO A 22 16.81 23.01 -2.09
C PRO A 22 15.57 23.47 -2.89
N LEU A 23 14.68 22.52 -3.22
CA LEU A 23 13.46 22.77 -3.98
C LEU A 23 12.36 23.48 -3.17
N LEU A 24 12.42 23.36 -1.84
CA LEU A 24 11.53 24.08 -0.93
C LEU A 24 12.04 25.49 -0.64
N ARG A 25 13.38 25.67 -0.53
CA ARG A 25 13.99 26.90 -0.05
C ARG A 25 14.42 27.84 -1.17
N ASP A 26 15.12 27.31 -2.18
CA ASP A 26 15.86 28.15 -3.15
C ASP A 26 15.29 28.02 -4.58
N GLN A 27 14.77 26.85 -4.96
CA GLN A 27 14.31 26.51 -6.32
C GLN A 27 12.78 26.36 -6.36
N PHE A 28 12.08 27.34 -5.83
CA PHE A 28 10.62 27.32 -5.57
C PHE A 28 9.75 27.60 -6.81
N ALA A 29 10.34 27.67 -8.02
CA ALA A 29 9.61 28.07 -9.22
C ALA A 29 8.52 27.04 -9.59
N ASN A 30 7.42 27.55 -10.16
CA ASN A 30 6.35 26.71 -10.68
C ASN A 30 6.88 25.91 -11.90
N PRO A 31 6.78 24.56 -11.92
CA PRO A 31 7.29 23.71 -13.00
C PRO A 31 6.58 23.92 -14.34
N HIS A 32 5.43 24.60 -14.37
CA HIS A 32 4.70 24.93 -15.60
C HIS A 32 5.04 26.31 -16.18
N SER A 33 5.93 27.08 -15.53
CA SER A 33 6.37 28.38 -16.04
C SER A 33 7.42 28.23 -17.13
N ALA A 34 7.28 28.99 -18.21
CA ALA A 34 8.18 28.92 -19.37
C ALA A 34 9.58 29.53 -19.14
N HIS A 35 9.80 30.28 -18.05
CA HIS A 35 11.09 30.86 -17.73
C HIS A 35 12.10 29.83 -17.21
N ARG A 36 13.40 30.17 -17.21
CA ARG A 36 14.49 29.25 -16.85
C ARG A 36 14.30 28.55 -15.49
N PRO A 37 13.96 29.21 -14.36
CA PRO A 37 13.72 28.52 -13.11
C PRO A 37 12.54 27.53 -13.18
N GLY A 38 11.46 27.85 -13.90
CA GLY A 38 10.33 26.93 -14.08
C GLY A 38 10.72 25.67 -14.85
N ARG A 39 11.49 25.81 -15.94
CA ARG A 39 12.01 24.65 -16.68
C ARG A 39 12.95 23.78 -15.85
N ALA A 40 13.76 24.39 -14.97
CA ALA A 40 14.62 23.66 -14.06
C ALA A 40 13.78 22.83 -13.06
N ALA A 41 12.71 23.40 -12.51
CA ALA A 41 11.77 22.71 -11.64
C ALA A 41 11.04 21.56 -12.37
N ALA A 42 10.60 21.78 -13.62
CA ALA A 42 10.01 20.75 -14.46
C ALA A 42 10.99 19.57 -14.70
N ALA A 43 12.27 19.86 -14.98
CA ALA A 43 13.28 18.82 -15.16
C ALA A 43 13.45 17.94 -13.91
N GLN A 44 13.39 18.51 -12.70
CA GLN A 44 13.42 17.75 -11.44
C GLN A 44 12.21 16.81 -11.31
N VAL A 45 11.02 17.26 -11.72
CA VAL A 45 9.80 16.41 -11.72
C VAL A 45 9.97 15.25 -12.70
N GLU A 46 10.52 15.48 -13.91
CA GLU A 46 10.72 14.41 -14.90
C GLU A 46 11.79 13.40 -14.44
N VAL A 47 12.90 13.85 -13.88
CA VAL A 47 13.91 12.94 -13.27
C VAL A 47 13.29 12.05 -12.21
N ALA A 48 12.45 12.64 -11.34
CA ALA A 48 11.74 11.87 -10.33
C ALA A 48 10.77 10.85 -10.94
N ARG A 49 10.03 11.25 -12.00
CA ARG A 49 9.12 10.37 -12.74
C ARG A 49 9.85 9.17 -13.35
N GLU A 50 11.02 9.39 -13.93
CA GLU A 50 11.85 8.32 -14.48
C GLU A 50 12.33 7.35 -13.42
N GLU A 51 12.81 7.85 -12.25
CA GLU A 51 13.26 6.97 -11.16
C GLU A 51 12.12 6.12 -10.59
N ILE A 52 10.92 6.69 -10.47
CA ILE A 52 9.71 5.95 -10.04
C ILE A 52 9.34 4.89 -11.08
N GLY A 53 9.40 5.23 -12.37
CA GLY A 53 9.06 4.33 -13.48
C GLY A 53 9.93 3.07 -13.55
N LYS A 54 11.18 3.11 -13.07
CA LYS A 54 12.12 1.97 -13.11
C LYS A 54 11.69 0.76 -12.26
N LEU A 55 10.75 0.93 -11.34
CA LEU A 55 10.18 -0.14 -10.49
C LEU A 55 8.76 -0.53 -10.91
N LEU A 56 8.25 0.03 -12.00
CA LEU A 56 6.92 -0.22 -12.55
C LEU A 56 7.00 -1.05 -13.84
N PRO A 57 5.90 -1.64 -14.30
CA PRO A 57 5.87 -2.34 -15.58
C PRO A 57 6.35 -1.47 -16.74
N SER A 58 6.90 -2.07 -17.77
CA SER A 58 7.31 -1.37 -19.00
C SER A 58 6.09 -0.98 -19.86
N GLY A 59 6.26 -0.03 -20.79
CA GLY A 59 5.21 0.37 -21.74
C GLY A 59 4.09 1.16 -21.08
N GLY A 60 4.45 2.19 -20.34
CA GLY A 60 3.47 3.06 -19.69
C GLY A 60 4.08 4.34 -19.13
N ARG A 61 3.26 5.14 -18.49
CA ARG A 61 3.64 6.43 -17.89
C ARG A 61 3.14 6.57 -16.47
N THR A 62 3.90 7.29 -15.66
CA THR A 62 3.56 7.61 -14.28
C THR A 62 2.93 9.00 -14.19
N LEU A 63 1.81 9.15 -13.48
CA LEU A 63 1.16 10.41 -13.14
C LEU A 63 1.33 10.68 -11.65
N PHE A 64 1.74 11.88 -11.26
CA PHE A 64 1.80 12.25 -9.85
C PHE A 64 0.41 12.56 -9.29
N THR A 65 0.17 12.10 -8.07
CA THR A 65 -1.04 12.33 -7.29
C THR A 65 -0.67 12.79 -5.87
N SER A 66 -1.63 13.16 -5.06
CA SER A 66 -1.39 13.49 -3.63
C SER A 66 -1.12 12.27 -2.75
N GLY A 67 -1.37 11.07 -3.27
CA GLY A 67 -1.20 9.78 -2.61
C GLY A 67 -1.96 8.69 -3.34
N ALA A 68 -1.80 7.45 -2.88
CA ALA A 68 -2.46 6.31 -3.51
C ALA A 68 -3.99 6.38 -3.45
N THR A 69 -4.57 6.97 -2.41
CA THR A 69 -6.03 7.15 -2.33
C THR A 69 -6.55 7.96 -3.52
N GLU A 70 -5.88 9.06 -3.91
CA GLU A 70 -6.24 9.81 -5.11
C GLU A 70 -6.01 8.97 -6.38
N ALA A 71 -4.88 8.26 -6.47
CA ALA A 71 -4.56 7.40 -7.62
C ALA A 71 -5.64 6.31 -7.84
N LEU A 72 -6.07 5.63 -6.77
CA LEU A 72 -7.12 4.61 -6.79
C LEU A 72 -8.47 5.21 -7.18
N ASN A 73 -8.82 6.39 -6.64
CA ASN A 73 -10.05 7.08 -7.00
C ASN A 73 -10.08 7.48 -8.49
N ILE A 74 -8.98 8.03 -9.03
CA ILE A 74 -8.87 8.36 -10.45
C ILE A 74 -9.05 7.10 -11.31
N ALA A 75 -8.39 6.01 -10.95
CA ALA A 75 -8.44 4.76 -11.72
C ALA A 75 -9.82 4.11 -11.69
N ILE A 76 -10.46 4.02 -10.51
CA ILE A 76 -11.74 3.34 -10.34
C ILE A 76 -12.90 4.17 -10.92
N GLN A 77 -12.95 5.48 -10.59
CA GLN A 77 -14.03 6.33 -11.07
C GLN A 77 -13.88 6.66 -12.57
N GLY A 78 -12.62 6.78 -13.04
CA GLY A 78 -12.30 7.04 -14.44
C GLY A 78 -12.30 5.81 -15.35
N ALA A 79 -12.54 4.61 -14.81
CA ALA A 79 -12.60 3.38 -15.60
C ALA A 79 -13.80 3.38 -16.57
N PRO A 80 -13.71 2.65 -17.72
CA PRO A 80 -14.82 2.50 -18.65
C PRO A 80 -16.11 2.01 -17.98
N ALA A 81 -17.27 2.25 -18.62
CA ALA A 81 -18.54 1.75 -18.13
C ALA A 81 -18.57 0.20 -18.13
N GLY A 82 -19.20 -0.40 -17.11
CA GLY A 82 -19.31 -1.84 -16.90
C GLY A 82 -19.13 -2.21 -15.44
N ALA A 83 -19.19 -3.50 -15.12
CA ALA A 83 -19.06 -3.99 -13.75
C ALA A 83 -17.62 -3.83 -13.21
N ILE A 84 -17.50 -3.76 -11.88
CA ILE A 84 -16.23 -3.73 -11.15
C ILE A 84 -16.14 -5.00 -10.30
N VAL A 85 -14.98 -5.66 -10.33
CA VAL A 85 -14.66 -6.78 -9.44
C VAL A 85 -13.49 -6.38 -8.56
N THR A 86 -13.59 -6.63 -7.26
CA THR A 86 -12.51 -6.38 -6.29
C THR A 86 -12.49 -7.47 -5.21
N ILE A 87 -11.54 -7.45 -4.27
CA ILE A 87 -11.41 -8.47 -3.22
C ILE A 87 -11.74 -7.90 -1.82
N ALA A 88 -12.24 -8.77 -0.93
CA ALA A 88 -12.75 -8.37 0.39
C ALA A 88 -11.67 -7.80 1.32
N THR A 89 -10.40 -8.05 1.04
CA THR A 89 -9.26 -7.59 1.85
C THR A 89 -8.61 -6.31 1.32
N GLU A 90 -9.24 -5.63 0.35
CA GLU A 90 -8.72 -4.35 -0.16
C GLU A 90 -8.63 -3.26 0.92
N HIS A 91 -7.78 -2.27 0.63
CA HIS A 91 -7.76 -1.05 1.43
C HIS A 91 -9.09 -0.28 1.31
N ALA A 92 -9.47 0.45 2.36
CA ALA A 92 -10.69 1.28 2.37
C ALA A 92 -10.79 2.22 1.16
N ALA A 93 -9.66 2.75 0.66
CA ALA A 93 -9.66 3.59 -0.55
C ALA A 93 -10.20 2.88 -1.80
N VAL A 94 -10.10 1.55 -1.88
CA VAL A 94 -10.71 0.74 -2.95
C VAL A 94 -12.15 0.42 -2.62
N LEU A 95 -12.42 -0.14 -1.44
CA LEU A 95 -13.76 -0.61 -1.05
C LEU A 95 -14.78 0.54 -0.98
N ASP A 96 -14.41 1.67 -0.38
CA ASP A 96 -15.29 2.83 -0.26
C ASP A 96 -15.55 3.48 -1.63
N THR A 97 -14.52 3.50 -2.52
CA THR A 97 -14.70 4.01 -3.88
C THR A 97 -15.56 3.06 -4.70
N ALA A 98 -15.35 1.75 -4.60
CA ALA A 98 -16.18 0.74 -5.26
C ALA A 98 -17.66 0.81 -4.78
N ASP A 99 -17.87 1.02 -3.47
CA ASP A 99 -19.21 1.22 -2.92
C ASP A 99 -19.84 2.55 -3.41
N ALA A 100 -19.06 3.61 -3.57
CA ALA A 100 -19.54 4.84 -4.19
C ALA A 100 -19.97 4.60 -5.64
N MET A 101 -19.22 3.78 -6.40
CA MET A 101 -19.61 3.40 -7.76
C MET A 101 -20.87 2.53 -7.78
N ARG A 102 -21.06 1.63 -6.82
CA ARG A 102 -22.30 0.87 -6.65
C ARG A 102 -23.51 1.79 -6.42
N ARG A 103 -23.37 2.78 -5.53
CA ARG A 103 -24.42 3.79 -5.30
C ARG A 103 -24.71 4.64 -6.55
N ALA A 104 -23.73 4.81 -7.42
CA ALA A 104 -23.87 5.48 -8.70
C ALA A 104 -24.47 4.59 -9.81
N GLY A 105 -24.85 3.34 -9.49
CA GLY A 105 -25.53 2.42 -10.41
C GLY A 105 -24.61 1.45 -11.15
N ARG A 106 -23.32 1.33 -10.77
CA ARG A 106 -22.44 0.28 -11.32
C ARG A 106 -22.59 -1.03 -10.55
N ASP A 107 -22.56 -2.15 -11.25
CA ASP A 107 -22.44 -3.45 -10.62
C ASP A 107 -21.05 -3.60 -10.00
N VAL A 108 -20.99 -4.04 -8.74
CA VAL A 108 -19.75 -4.25 -8.01
C VAL A 108 -19.79 -5.60 -7.32
N THR A 109 -18.84 -6.46 -7.66
CA THR A 109 -18.62 -7.76 -7.00
C THR A 109 -17.39 -7.68 -6.13
N VAL A 110 -17.53 -8.13 -4.87
CA VAL A 110 -16.43 -8.23 -3.89
C VAL A 110 -16.15 -9.71 -3.67
N LEU A 111 -15.01 -10.18 -4.14
CA LEU A 111 -14.59 -11.57 -4.05
C LEU A 111 -14.19 -11.94 -2.61
N PRO A 112 -14.60 -13.10 -2.12
CA PRO A 112 -14.13 -13.61 -0.84
C PRO A 112 -12.64 -14.01 -0.89
N VAL A 113 -12.06 -14.16 0.31
CA VAL A 113 -10.73 -14.75 0.49
C VAL A 113 -10.82 -15.98 1.38
N GLY A 114 -9.85 -16.87 1.28
CA GLY A 114 -9.70 -17.98 2.20
C GLY A 114 -9.22 -17.55 3.60
N PRO A 115 -9.15 -18.48 4.57
CA PRO A 115 -8.60 -18.21 5.90
C PRO A 115 -7.12 -17.80 5.88
N ASP A 116 -6.43 -18.09 4.81
CA ASP A 116 -5.05 -17.65 4.52
C ASP A 116 -4.98 -16.22 3.96
N GLY A 117 -6.12 -15.59 3.68
CA GLY A 117 -6.24 -14.23 3.14
C GLY A 117 -5.99 -14.12 1.65
N ILE A 118 -5.88 -15.24 0.93
CA ILE A 118 -5.72 -15.27 -0.53
C ILE A 118 -7.09 -15.31 -1.19
N VAL A 119 -7.27 -14.59 -2.30
CA VAL A 119 -8.51 -14.63 -3.08
C VAL A 119 -8.74 -16.04 -3.62
N ASP A 120 -10.00 -16.50 -3.58
CA ASP A 120 -10.42 -17.77 -4.16
C ASP A 120 -10.36 -17.69 -5.70
N PRO A 121 -9.51 -18.51 -6.37
CA PRO A 121 -9.37 -18.49 -7.82
C PRO A 121 -10.65 -18.91 -8.57
N ASP A 122 -11.46 -19.79 -7.99
CA ASP A 122 -12.69 -20.26 -8.62
C ASP A 122 -13.77 -19.17 -8.53
N ALA A 123 -13.93 -18.52 -7.37
CA ALA A 123 -14.79 -17.36 -7.23
C ALA A 123 -14.35 -16.21 -8.14
N ALA A 124 -13.04 -16.01 -8.34
CA ALA A 124 -12.53 -15.02 -9.28
C ALA A 124 -12.92 -15.35 -10.73
N ARG A 125 -12.78 -16.61 -11.16
CA ARG A 125 -13.15 -17.07 -12.51
C ARG A 125 -14.64 -16.92 -12.78
N ASP A 126 -15.48 -17.19 -11.80
CA ASP A 126 -16.94 -17.08 -11.93
C ASP A 126 -17.42 -15.62 -12.00
N ALA A 127 -16.70 -14.70 -11.37
CA ALA A 127 -17.06 -13.28 -11.31
C ALA A 127 -16.43 -12.42 -12.41
N ILE A 128 -15.22 -12.79 -12.88
CA ILE A 128 -14.49 -12.03 -13.92
C ILE A 128 -14.90 -12.57 -15.29
N VAL A 129 -16.01 -12.06 -15.80
CA VAL A 129 -16.65 -12.50 -17.06
C VAL A 129 -16.82 -11.32 -18.02
N PRO A 130 -17.14 -11.54 -19.32
CA PRO A 130 -17.46 -10.46 -20.25
C PRO A 130 -18.54 -9.52 -19.70
N GLY A 131 -18.27 -8.20 -19.77
CA GLY A 131 -19.11 -7.16 -19.16
C GLY A 131 -18.49 -6.54 -17.90
N VAL A 132 -17.48 -7.20 -17.29
CA VAL A 132 -16.59 -6.56 -16.30
C VAL A 132 -15.70 -5.56 -17.05
N ALA A 133 -15.62 -4.33 -16.55
CA ALA A 133 -14.78 -3.29 -17.13
C ALA A 133 -13.49 -3.08 -16.34
N LEU A 134 -13.50 -3.40 -15.05
CA LEU A 134 -12.36 -3.19 -14.16
C LEU A 134 -12.26 -4.30 -13.10
N VAL A 135 -11.09 -4.90 -12.98
CA VAL A 135 -10.71 -5.74 -11.84
C VAL A 135 -9.70 -4.96 -11.00
N VAL A 136 -9.89 -4.91 -9.69
CA VAL A 136 -9.01 -4.22 -8.73
C VAL A 136 -8.51 -5.21 -7.70
N ALA A 137 -7.20 -5.33 -7.55
CA ALA A 137 -6.62 -6.16 -6.50
C ALA A 137 -5.32 -5.56 -5.96
N MET A 138 -5.14 -5.61 -4.64
CA MET A 138 -3.88 -5.20 -4.01
C MET A 138 -2.80 -6.28 -4.21
N LEU A 139 -1.55 -5.84 -4.38
CA LEU A 139 -0.42 -6.76 -4.48
C LEU A 139 -0.04 -7.36 -3.12
N VAL A 140 0.06 -6.50 -2.10
CA VAL A 140 0.40 -6.90 -0.72
C VAL A 140 -0.59 -6.27 0.24
N ASN A 141 -1.23 -7.08 1.07
CA ASN A 141 -2.17 -6.58 2.04
C ASN A 141 -1.47 -5.82 3.18
N ASN A 142 -1.96 -4.63 3.50
CA ASN A 142 -1.37 -3.73 4.49
C ASN A 142 -1.58 -4.19 5.94
N GLU A 143 -2.54 -5.09 6.22
CA GLU A 143 -2.81 -5.58 7.58
C GLU A 143 -2.13 -6.92 7.84
N ILE A 144 -2.30 -7.89 6.95
CA ILE A 144 -1.83 -9.26 7.14
C ILE A 144 -0.57 -9.61 6.34
N GLY A 145 -0.09 -8.72 5.46
CA GLY A 145 1.12 -8.93 4.67
C GLY A 145 1.00 -9.94 3.54
N VAL A 146 -0.17 -10.53 3.31
CA VAL A 146 -0.40 -11.53 2.28
C VAL A 146 -0.22 -10.93 0.89
N ILE A 147 0.48 -11.68 0.02
CA ILE A 147 0.67 -11.35 -1.40
C ILE A 147 -0.44 -12.02 -2.19
N GLN A 148 -1.21 -11.22 -2.95
CA GLN A 148 -2.29 -11.73 -3.80
C GLN A 148 -1.75 -12.22 -5.15
N PRO A 149 -2.43 -13.17 -5.80
CA PRO A 149 -2.04 -13.71 -7.11
C PRO A 149 -2.42 -12.74 -8.25
N VAL A 150 -1.83 -11.54 -8.22
CA VAL A 150 -2.14 -10.42 -9.12
C VAL A 150 -1.93 -10.78 -10.59
N GLU A 151 -0.91 -11.57 -10.92
CA GLU A 151 -0.66 -12.01 -12.31
C GLU A 151 -1.81 -12.85 -12.86
N MET A 152 -2.33 -13.78 -12.05
CA MET A 152 -3.49 -14.61 -12.40
C MET A 152 -4.75 -13.75 -12.59
N LEU A 153 -5.02 -12.83 -11.66
CA LEU A 153 -6.19 -11.96 -11.73
C LEU A 153 -6.13 -11.02 -12.94
N ALA A 154 -4.95 -10.49 -13.27
CA ALA A 154 -4.73 -9.67 -14.45
C ALA A 154 -4.98 -10.45 -15.75
N ALA A 155 -4.52 -11.71 -15.82
CA ALA A 155 -4.81 -12.58 -16.97
C ALA A 155 -6.30 -12.83 -17.13
N MET A 156 -7.02 -13.18 -16.07
CA MET A 156 -8.48 -13.35 -16.08
C MET A 156 -9.21 -12.06 -16.51
N ALA A 157 -8.77 -10.88 -16.03
CA ALA A 157 -9.32 -9.60 -16.42
C ALA A 157 -9.19 -9.39 -17.93
N HIS A 158 -8.01 -9.62 -18.49
CA HIS A 158 -7.76 -9.47 -19.92
C HIS A 158 -8.56 -10.47 -20.78
N GLU A 159 -8.70 -11.72 -20.34
CA GLU A 159 -9.56 -12.72 -21.02
C GLU A 159 -11.03 -12.27 -21.06
N ALA A 160 -11.50 -11.58 -20.01
CA ALA A 160 -12.85 -11.00 -19.97
C ALA A 160 -12.97 -9.66 -20.71
N GLY A 161 -11.87 -9.08 -21.21
CA GLY A 161 -11.83 -7.75 -21.84
C GLY A 161 -11.85 -6.59 -20.86
N ALA A 162 -11.56 -6.85 -19.58
CA ALA A 162 -11.49 -5.86 -18.50
C ALA A 162 -10.08 -5.28 -18.33
N LEU A 163 -9.98 -4.06 -17.80
CA LEU A 163 -8.73 -3.49 -17.29
C LEU A 163 -8.41 -4.06 -15.90
N PHE A 164 -7.11 -4.13 -15.59
CA PHE A 164 -6.61 -4.54 -14.28
C PHE A 164 -5.89 -3.39 -13.56
N LEU A 165 -6.38 -3.01 -12.38
CA LEU A 165 -5.77 -2.05 -11.46
C LEU A 165 -5.11 -2.78 -10.29
N CYS A 166 -3.82 -2.56 -10.11
CA CYS A 166 -3.06 -3.05 -8.96
C CYS A 166 -2.88 -1.96 -7.90
N ASP A 167 -3.39 -2.15 -6.68
CA ASP A 167 -2.91 -1.40 -5.53
C ASP A 167 -1.56 -1.99 -5.08
N ALA A 168 -0.48 -1.36 -5.51
CA ALA A 168 0.89 -1.77 -5.19
C ALA A 168 1.50 -0.98 -4.02
N VAL A 169 0.70 -0.28 -3.22
CA VAL A 169 1.17 0.62 -2.16
C VAL A 169 2.12 -0.07 -1.17
N GLN A 170 1.82 -1.29 -0.77
CA GLN A 170 2.67 -2.05 0.14
C GLN A 170 3.71 -2.91 -0.61
N GLY A 171 3.51 -3.18 -1.89
CA GLY A 171 4.38 -4.02 -2.72
C GLY A 171 5.48 -3.26 -3.45
N TYR A 172 5.24 -2.01 -3.86
CA TYR A 172 6.16 -1.22 -4.67
C TYR A 172 7.56 -1.14 -4.07
N GLY A 173 8.56 -1.56 -4.87
CA GLY A 173 9.96 -1.65 -4.45
C GLY A 173 10.30 -2.79 -3.48
N ARG A 174 9.34 -3.68 -3.15
CA ARG A 174 9.51 -4.82 -2.23
C ARG A 174 9.16 -6.15 -2.86
N VAL A 175 8.12 -6.16 -3.68
CA VAL A 175 7.63 -7.32 -4.42
C VAL A 175 7.53 -6.92 -5.88
N PRO A 176 7.97 -7.75 -6.83
CA PRO A 176 7.82 -7.44 -8.24
C PRO A 176 6.35 -7.19 -8.62
N ILE A 177 6.10 -6.12 -9.38
CA ILE A 177 4.79 -5.82 -9.91
C ILE A 177 4.65 -6.54 -11.27
N PRO A 178 3.62 -7.39 -11.47
CA PRO A 178 3.44 -8.12 -12.72
C PRO A 178 3.24 -7.21 -13.92
N GLN A 179 3.79 -7.62 -15.07
CA GLN A 179 3.68 -6.87 -16.33
C GLN A 179 2.24 -6.80 -16.86
N GLY A 180 1.34 -7.68 -16.40
CA GLY A 180 -0.08 -7.70 -16.78
C GLY A 180 -0.93 -6.57 -16.21
N CYS A 181 -0.40 -5.70 -15.33
CA CYS A 181 -1.18 -4.57 -14.80
C CYS A 181 -1.41 -3.51 -15.88
N ASP A 182 -2.64 -2.95 -15.97
CA ASP A 182 -2.98 -1.81 -16.83
C ASP A 182 -2.85 -0.49 -16.09
N MET A 183 -3.09 -0.52 -14.79
CA MET A 183 -2.94 0.61 -13.87
C MET A 183 -2.28 0.14 -12.58
N VAL A 184 -1.41 0.98 -11.99
CA VAL A 184 -0.76 0.69 -10.71
C VAL A 184 -0.78 1.92 -9.82
N ALA A 185 -1.33 1.80 -8.62
CA ALA A 185 -1.34 2.87 -7.61
C ALA A 185 -0.23 2.67 -6.57
N ILE A 186 0.52 3.73 -6.28
CA ILE A 186 1.65 3.72 -5.35
C ILE A 186 1.70 5.00 -4.49
N SER A 187 2.40 4.94 -3.36
CA SER A 187 2.55 6.08 -2.44
C SER A 187 3.97 6.19 -1.89
N ALA A 188 4.52 7.39 -1.90
CA ALA A 188 5.91 7.64 -1.50
C ALA A 188 6.20 7.30 -0.03
N HIS A 189 5.29 7.62 0.88
CA HIS A 189 5.51 7.43 2.32
C HIS A 189 5.55 5.97 2.78
N LYS A 190 5.28 5.04 1.91
CA LYS A 190 5.42 3.59 2.19
C LYS A 190 6.81 3.06 1.85
N ILE A 191 7.61 3.84 1.11
CA ILE A 191 8.95 3.46 0.65
C ILE A 191 10.03 4.46 1.10
N HIS A 192 9.87 5.06 2.26
CA HIS A 192 10.80 6.06 2.80
C HIS A 192 10.81 7.41 2.07
N GLY A 193 9.77 7.71 1.28
CA GLY A 193 9.52 9.00 0.66
C GLY A 193 8.62 9.91 1.53
N PRO A 194 8.36 11.14 1.06
CA PRO A 194 7.51 12.10 1.77
C PRO A 194 6.02 11.71 1.74
N LYS A 195 5.27 12.14 2.74
CA LYS A 195 3.80 12.15 2.73
C LYS A 195 3.29 13.23 1.76
N GLY A 196 2.07 13.09 1.28
CA GLY A 196 1.42 14.07 0.41
C GLY A 196 1.77 13.93 -1.08
N VAL A 197 2.42 12.84 -1.48
CA VAL A 197 2.66 12.48 -2.87
C VAL A 197 2.54 10.97 -3.08
N GLY A 198 1.93 10.60 -4.19
CA GLY A 198 1.84 9.25 -4.72
C GLY A 198 1.87 9.29 -6.24
N ALA A 199 1.57 8.17 -6.87
CA ALA A 199 1.49 8.11 -8.32
C ALA A 199 0.49 7.05 -8.78
N LEU A 200 -0.06 7.29 -9.97
CA LEU A 200 -0.78 6.33 -10.79
C LEU A 200 0.05 6.04 -12.04
N TRP A 201 0.49 4.81 -12.22
CA TRP A 201 1.06 4.37 -13.47
C TRP A 201 -0.05 3.87 -14.40
N LEU A 202 0.02 4.23 -15.66
CA LEU A 202 -0.91 3.84 -16.70
C LEU A 202 -0.15 3.18 -17.84
N ARG A 203 -0.59 2.00 -18.27
CA ARG A 203 -0.12 1.35 -19.50
C ARG A 203 -0.39 2.24 -20.71
N ASP A 204 0.46 2.18 -21.71
CA ASP A 204 0.24 2.90 -22.97
C ASP A 204 -1.12 2.54 -23.58
N GLY A 205 -1.89 3.55 -23.94
CA GLY A 205 -3.24 3.41 -24.45
C GLY A 205 -4.34 3.46 -23.38
N VAL A 206 -4.03 3.20 -22.11
CA VAL A 206 -5.00 3.30 -21.01
C VAL A 206 -5.20 4.76 -20.60
N LYS A 207 -6.43 5.24 -20.64
CA LYS A 207 -6.80 6.63 -20.34
C LYS A 207 -8.07 6.65 -19.50
N PRO A 208 -7.97 6.64 -18.17
CA PRO A 208 -9.13 6.86 -17.31
C PRO A 208 -9.71 8.27 -17.56
N ALA A 209 -11.01 8.43 -17.38
CA ALA A 209 -11.61 9.76 -17.39
C ALA A 209 -11.02 10.62 -16.25
N PRO A 210 -10.68 11.91 -16.51
CA PRO A 210 -10.12 12.77 -15.49
C PRO A 210 -11.13 13.05 -14.37
N LEU A 211 -10.68 12.95 -13.12
CA LEU A 211 -11.48 13.26 -11.93
C LEU A 211 -11.26 14.71 -11.47
N ILE A 212 -10.06 15.25 -11.68
CA ILE A 212 -9.67 16.59 -11.25
C ILE A 212 -9.38 17.43 -12.48
N HIS A 213 -10.26 18.43 -12.70
CA HIS A 213 -10.20 19.35 -13.84
C HIS A 213 -9.45 20.63 -13.49
N GLY A 214 -8.88 21.32 -14.49
CA GLY A 214 -8.19 22.62 -14.31
C GLY A 214 -7.14 22.87 -15.38
N GLY A 215 -5.92 23.22 -14.97
CA GLY A 215 -4.84 23.71 -15.83
C GLY A 215 -4.16 22.68 -16.74
N GLY A 216 -4.69 21.47 -16.90
CA GLY A 216 -4.19 20.47 -17.86
C GLY A 216 -2.88 19.79 -17.49
N GLN A 217 -2.43 19.90 -16.24
CA GLN A 217 -1.25 19.19 -15.76
C GLN A 217 -1.43 17.67 -15.91
N GLU A 218 -0.32 16.94 -15.90
CA GLU A 218 -0.29 15.49 -16.08
C GLU A 218 -1.04 15.03 -17.37
N GLY A 219 -0.89 15.80 -18.44
CA GLY A 219 -1.53 15.53 -19.74
C GLY A 219 -3.06 15.64 -19.69
N GLY A 220 -3.62 16.45 -18.81
CA GLY A 220 -5.06 16.66 -18.62
C GLY A 220 -5.75 15.58 -17.78
N LEU A 221 -5.05 14.55 -17.36
CA LEU A 221 -5.62 13.46 -16.54
C LEU A 221 -5.73 13.82 -15.06
N ARG A 222 -4.85 14.69 -14.59
CA ARG A 222 -4.86 15.16 -13.20
C ARG A 222 -4.35 16.61 -13.15
N SER A 223 -5.26 17.56 -13.09
CA SER A 223 -4.91 18.96 -12.99
C SER A 223 -4.46 19.35 -11.57
N GLY A 224 -3.63 20.38 -11.49
CA GLY A 224 -3.07 20.92 -10.24
C GLY A 224 -1.55 21.00 -10.28
N THR A 225 -1.00 22.13 -9.81
CA THR A 225 0.45 22.36 -9.78
C THR A 225 1.14 21.29 -8.95
N LEU A 226 2.15 20.62 -9.54
CA LEU A 226 2.98 19.66 -8.84
C LEU A 226 3.94 20.36 -7.89
N SER A 227 4.30 19.68 -6.80
CA SER A 227 5.38 20.09 -5.91
C SER A 227 6.68 19.45 -6.36
N PRO A 228 7.64 20.18 -6.95
CA PRO A 228 8.93 19.61 -7.36
C PRO A 228 9.67 18.94 -6.20
N ALA A 229 9.56 19.50 -4.98
CA ALA A 229 10.20 18.96 -3.79
C ALA A 229 9.64 17.58 -3.42
N LEU A 230 8.30 17.42 -3.37
CA LEU A 230 7.70 16.12 -3.04
C LEU A 230 7.97 15.08 -4.13
N CYS A 231 7.93 15.49 -5.42
CA CYS A 231 8.28 14.61 -6.54
C CYS A 231 9.73 14.15 -6.44
N ALA A 232 10.68 15.05 -6.20
CA ALA A 232 12.10 14.72 -6.05
C ALA A 232 12.35 13.76 -4.88
N GLY A 233 11.75 14.03 -3.71
CA GLY A 233 11.84 13.13 -2.55
C GLY A 233 11.28 11.73 -2.85
N PHE A 234 10.19 11.64 -3.60
CA PHE A 234 9.64 10.35 -4.06
C PHE A 234 10.57 9.64 -5.04
N GLY A 235 11.13 10.35 -6.03
CA GLY A 235 12.09 9.79 -6.99
C GLY A 235 13.34 9.24 -6.30
N VAL A 236 13.91 9.98 -5.33
CA VAL A 236 15.05 9.50 -4.53
C VAL A 236 14.68 8.27 -3.70
N ALA A 237 13.51 8.26 -3.08
CA ALA A 237 13.04 7.10 -2.33
C ALA A 237 12.89 5.85 -3.23
N ALA A 238 12.33 6.00 -4.43
CA ALA A 238 12.22 4.93 -5.41
C ALA A 238 13.59 4.41 -5.88
N ARG A 239 14.54 5.31 -6.14
CA ARG A 239 15.91 4.94 -6.47
C ARG A 239 16.56 4.13 -5.35
N LEU A 240 16.42 4.57 -4.10
CA LEU A 240 16.96 3.84 -2.92
C LEU A 240 16.33 2.46 -2.76
N MET A 241 15.02 2.30 -3.04
CA MET A 241 14.40 0.97 -3.02
C MET A 241 15.03 0.03 -4.03
N ARG A 242 15.36 0.52 -5.22
CA ARG A 242 16.02 -0.26 -6.26
C ARG A 242 17.48 -0.58 -5.91
N GLU A 243 18.25 0.42 -5.48
CA GLU A 243 19.68 0.27 -5.19
C GLU A 243 19.97 -0.59 -3.96
N ARG A 244 19.05 -0.63 -3.00
CA ARG A 244 19.18 -1.37 -1.75
C ARG A 244 18.32 -2.64 -1.67
N ALA A 245 17.66 -3.02 -2.76
CA ALA A 245 16.64 -4.09 -2.79
C ALA A 245 17.09 -5.38 -2.08
N ASP A 246 18.25 -5.93 -2.46
CA ASP A 246 18.76 -7.17 -1.86
C ASP A 246 19.19 -7.01 -0.41
N MET A 247 19.79 -5.88 -0.07
CA MET A 247 20.22 -5.58 1.29
C MET A 247 19.02 -5.45 2.24
N ASP A 248 18.01 -4.68 1.81
CA ASP A 248 16.78 -4.48 2.58
C ASP A 248 15.99 -5.79 2.71
N ARG A 249 15.91 -6.59 1.63
CA ARG A 249 15.26 -7.90 1.64
C ARG A 249 15.89 -8.85 2.65
N VAL A 250 17.21 -9.04 2.59
CA VAL A 250 17.95 -9.92 3.52
C VAL A 250 17.80 -9.45 4.97
N HIS A 251 17.87 -8.13 5.20
CA HIS A 251 17.69 -7.56 6.53
C HIS A 251 16.28 -7.81 7.07
N VAL A 252 15.25 -7.54 6.27
CA VAL A 252 13.84 -7.73 6.66
C VAL A 252 13.51 -9.22 6.87
N GLU A 253 14.04 -10.13 6.05
CA GLU A 253 13.87 -11.57 6.22
C GLU A 253 14.50 -12.07 7.55
N LYS A 254 15.69 -11.56 7.92
CA LYS A 254 16.31 -11.85 9.23
C LYS A 254 15.46 -11.36 10.39
N LEU A 255 14.94 -10.13 10.30
CA LEU A 255 14.03 -9.59 11.32
C LEU A 255 12.74 -10.41 11.43
N ALA A 256 12.18 -10.84 10.30
CA ALA A 256 10.99 -11.69 10.28
C ALA A 256 11.22 -13.05 10.93
N ALA A 257 12.38 -13.68 10.69
CA ALA A 257 12.74 -14.92 11.32
C ALA A 257 12.88 -14.76 12.84
N ALA A 258 13.58 -13.72 13.29
CA ALA A 258 13.72 -13.38 14.71
C ALA A 258 12.34 -13.09 15.35
N ALA A 259 11.50 -12.27 14.70
CA ALA A 259 10.18 -11.95 15.20
C ALA A 259 9.30 -13.19 15.41
N ARG A 260 9.33 -14.15 14.47
CA ARG A 260 8.57 -15.41 14.64
C ARG A 260 9.00 -16.22 15.84
N SER A 261 10.30 -16.25 16.16
CA SER A 261 10.79 -16.90 17.38
C SER A 261 10.45 -16.15 18.65
N LEU A 262 10.43 -14.82 18.60
CA LEU A 262 10.12 -13.95 19.75
C LEU A 262 8.62 -13.93 20.08
N PHE A 263 7.77 -14.27 19.12
CA PHE A 263 6.30 -14.31 19.24
C PHE A 263 5.76 -15.73 19.00
N ASP A 264 6.46 -16.77 19.45
CA ASP A 264 6.11 -18.18 19.24
C ASP A 264 4.76 -18.57 19.86
N ASP A 265 4.36 -17.95 20.97
CA ASP A 265 3.04 -18.09 21.61
C ASP A 265 1.89 -17.38 20.86
N TRP A 266 2.18 -16.65 19.78
CA TRP A 266 1.19 -15.93 19.01
C TRP A 266 0.86 -16.66 17.72
N THR A 267 -0.41 -16.62 17.34
CA THR A 267 -0.86 -17.16 16.06
C THR A 267 -0.75 -16.09 14.97
N LEU A 268 -0.09 -16.43 13.85
CA LEU A 268 -0.03 -15.56 12.67
C LEU A 268 -1.35 -15.60 11.92
N ASN A 269 -1.86 -14.45 11.51
CA ASN A 269 -3.01 -14.30 10.64
C ASN A 269 -2.56 -14.20 9.17
N GLY A 270 -3.28 -14.91 8.29
CA GLY A 270 -2.99 -14.97 6.86
C GLY A 270 -1.88 -15.96 6.49
N SER A 271 -1.62 -16.11 5.19
CA SER A 271 -0.67 -17.07 4.63
C SER A 271 0.75 -16.85 5.16
N MET A 272 1.42 -17.94 5.53
CA MET A 272 2.84 -17.93 5.86
C MET A 272 3.71 -17.96 4.59
N ALA A 273 3.28 -18.69 3.57
CA ALA A 273 4.07 -18.92 2.35
C ALA A 273 4.03 -17.73 1.39
N GLN A 274 2.85 -17.08 1.25
CA GLN A 274 2.63 -15.99 0.31
C GLN A 274 2.50 -14.68 1.08
N ARG A 275 3.63 -14.13 1.55
CA ARG A 275 3.64 -12.88 2.31
C ARG A 275 4.90 -12.06 2.13
N TYR A 276 4.75 -10.76 2.34
CA TYR A 276 5.86 -9.85 2.54
C TYR A 276 6.40 -9.98 3.97
N ALA A 277 7.69 -10.26 4.10
CA ALA A 277 8.32 -10.59 5.37
C ALA A 277 8.26 -9.45 6.42
N GLY A 278 8.24 -8.18 5.98
CA GLY A 278 8.24 -7.00 6.85
C GLY A 278 6.91 -6.67 7.53
N ASN A 279 5.93 -7.57 7.46
CA ASN A 279 4.61 -7.42 8.08
C ASN A 279 4.18 -8.71 8.76
N LEU A 280 3.92 -8.67 10.06
CA LEU A 280 3.33 -9.74 10.84
C LEU A 280 2.03 -9.25 11.48
N ASN A 281 0.93 -9.95 11.22
CA ASN A 281 -0.32 -9.78 11.92
C ASN A 281 -0.48 -10.97 12.87
N LEU A 282 -0.44 -10.69 14.15
CA LEU A 282 -0.34 -11.70 15.21
C LEU A 282 -1.52 -11.60 16.15
N ARG A 283 -2.12 -12.73 16.52
CA ARG A 283 -3.16 -12.80 17.54
C ARG A 283 -2.75 -13.69 18.70
N ARG A 284 -3.23 -13.34 19.89
CA ARG A 284 -3.12 -14.18 21.08
C ARG A 284 -4.48 -14.24 21.78
N GLU A 285 -4.86 -15.42 22.25
CA GLU A 285 -6.11 -15.61 22.97
C GLU A 285 -6.08 -14.90 24.33
N GLY A 286 -7.21 -14.36 24.74
CA GLY A 286 -7.35 -13.69 26.05
C GLY A 286 -6.80 -12.26 26.10
N ILE A 287 -6.24 -11.72 25.00
CA ILE A 287 -5.77 -10.33 24.97
C ILE A 287 -6.76 -9.38 24.29
N ASP A 288 -6.70 -8.12 24.68
CA ASP A 288 -7.30 -6.97 24.01
C ASP A 288 -6.17 -6.08 23.46
N GLY A 289 -6.11 -5.98 22.13
CA GLY A 289 -5.08 -5.21 21.44
C GLY A 289 -5.09 -3.72 21.80
N ALA A 290 -6.26 -3.13 22.06
CA ALA A 290 -6.38 -1.72 22.46
C ALA A 290 -5.78 -1.48 23.87
N ARG A 291 -6.03 -2.40 24.80
CA ARG A 291 -5.38 -2.37 26.12
C ARG A 291 -3.86 -2.55 25.98
N LEU A 292 -3.43 -3.48 25.10
CA LEU A 292 -2.02 -3.70 24.84
C LEU A 292 -1.35 -2.42 24.29
N LEU A 293 -1.98 -1.76 23.33
CA LEU A 293 -1.50 -0.50 22.75
C LEU A 293 -1.38 0.61 23.82
N SER A 294 -2.33 0.69 24.73
CA SER A 294 -2.32 1.70 25.80
C SER A 294 -1.25 1.45 26.87
N HIS A 295 -0.89 0.20 27.11
CA HIS A 295 0.17 -0.19 28.07
C HIS A 295 1.57 -0.06 27.48
N CYS A 296 1.76 -0.42 26.20
CA CYS A 296 3.07 -0.48 25.55
C CYS A 296 3.45 0.85 24.88
N ARG A 297 3.33 1.98 25.59
CA ARG A 297 3.50 3.36 25.02
C ARG A 297 4.86 3.63 24.41
N ASN A 298 5.86 2.84 24.73
CA ASN A 298 7.21 2.96 24.19
C ASN A 298 7.42 2.19 22.87
N VAL A 299 6.41 1.43 22.41
CA VAL A 299 6.42 0.68 21.15
C VAL A 299 5.28 1.18 20.28
N ALA A 300 5.59 1.70 19.10
CA ALA A 300 4.59 2.07 18.10
C ALA A 300 4.28 0.85 17.24
N PHE A 301 3.08 0.32 17.34
CA PHE A 301 2.52 -0.75 16.51
C PHE A 301 1.05 -0.46 16.23
N SER A 302 0.39 -1.21 15.37
CA SER A 302 -1.02 -1.00 15.05
C SER A 302 -1.89 -2.17 15.52
N LEU A 303 -3.17 -1.88 15.76
CA LEU A 303 -4.21 -2.91 15.82
C LEU A 303 -4.44 -3.46 14.40
N GLY A 304 -5.17 -4.57 14.27
CA GLY A 304 -5.48 -5.21 12.98
C GLY A 304 -5.96 -4.23 11.91
N SER A 305 -6.61 -3.11 12.29
CA SER A 305 -7.01 -2.06 11.36
C SER A 305 -6.47 -0.69 11.77
N ALA A 306 -5.40 -0.22 11.13
CA ALA A 306 -4.88 1.13 11.35
C ALA A 306 -5.90 2.23 10.95
N CYS A 307 -6.73 2.00 9.93
CA CYS A 307 -7.73 2.96 9.45
C CYS A 307 -9.03 2.96 10.28
N ALA A 308 -9.32 1.89 11.03
CA ALA A 308 -10.49 1.78 11.90
C ALA A 308 -10.21 2.14 13.37
N SER A 309 -9.00 2.57 13.71
CA SER A 309 -8.57 2.88 15.07
C SER A 309 -9.42 3.95 15.79
N GLY A 310 -10.24 4.70 15.07
CA GLY A 310 -11.22 5.65 15.64
C GLY A 310 -12.67 5.15 15.72
N SER A 311 -13.01 4.03 15.06
CA SER A 311 -14.41 3.57 14.93
C SER A 311 -14.81 2.47 15.93
N GLY A 312 -13.86 1.86 16.65
CA GLY A 312 -14.09 0.72 17.55
C GLY A 312 -14.55 -0.57 16.83
N ARG A 313 -14.60 -0.58 15.49
CA ARG A 313 -15.04 -1.74 14.70
C ARG A 313 -13.86 -2.67 14.44
N PRO A 314 -14.05 -4.01 14.54
CA PRO A 314 -13.03 -4.96 14.13
C PRO A 314 -12.65 -4.81 12.67
N SER A 315 -11.39 -5.18 12.33
CA SER A 315 -10.86 -5.14 10.97
C SER A 315 -11.75 -5.94 10.00
N HIS A 316 -12.12 -5.32 8.88
CA HIS A 316 -12.82 -6.01 7.80
C HIS A 316 -11.93 -7.09 7.16
N VAL A 317 -10.60 -6.88 7.10
CA VAL A 317 -9.64 -7.86 6.59
C VAL A 317 -9.66 -9.12 7.47
N LEU A 318 -9.53 -8.98 8.78
CA LEU A 318 -9.54 -10.11 9.71
C LEU A 318 -10.88 -10.85 9.72
N ARG A 319 -11.99 -10.12 9.57
CA ARG A 319 -13.32 -10.73 9.39
C ARG A 319 -13.43 -11.50 8.06
N ALA A 320 -12.84 -10.97 6.99
CA ALA A 320 -12.82 -11.67 5.70
C ALA A 320 -12.06 -13.01 5.76
N LEU A 321 -11.07 -13.14 6.66
CA LEU A 321 -10.39 -14.40 6.94
C LEU A 321 -11.24 -15.37 7.79
N GLY A 322 -12.44 -14.99 8.23
CA GLY A 322 -13.30 -15.78 9.10
C GLY A 322 -12.98 -15.67 10.60
N LEU A 323 -12.15 -14.71 11.02
CA LEU A 323 -11.89 -14.51 12.45
C LEU A 323 -13.12 -13.94 13.17
N THR A 324 -13.37 -14.43 14.38
CA THR A 324 -14.38 -13.86 15.27
C THR A 324 -13.98 -12.44 15.71
N ASP A 325 -14.94 -11.65 16.17
CA ASP A 325 -14.69 -10.31 16.70
C ASP A 325 -13.70 -10.31 17.88
N GLY A 326 -13.74 -11.36 18.71
CA GLY A 326 -12.77 -11.57 19.79
C GLY A 326 -11.34 -11.77 19.27
N GLN A 327 -11.19 -12.66 18.32
CA GLN A 327 -9.89 -12.93 17.67
C GLN A 327 -9.34 -11.69 16.92
N ALA A 328 -10.21 -10.96 16.25
CA ALA A 328 -9.82 -9.73 15.57
C ALA A 328 -9.39 -8.64 16.57
N ARG A 329 -10.08 -8.49 17.70
CA ARG A 329 -9.67 -7.58 18.78
C ARG A 329 -8.37 -7.99 19.46
N GLY A 330 -8.11 -9.30 19.59
CA GLY A 330 -6.85 -9.85 20.10
C GLY A 330 -5.70 -9.86 19.10
N SER A 331 -5.85 -9.21 17.93
CA SER A 331 -4.84 -9.14 16.89
C SER A 331 -4.10 -7.81 16.88
N VAL A 332 -2.80 -7.87 16.65
CA VAL A 332 -1.91 -6.71 16.49
C VAL A 332 -1.10 -6.86 15.22
N ARG A 333 -0.74 -5.72 14.60
CA ARG A 333 0.15 -5.68 13.44
C ARG A 333 1.50 -5.11 13.84
N ILE A 334 2.56 -5.84 13.54
CA ILE A 334 3.96 -5.45 13.74
C ILE A 334 4.60 -5.32 12.37
N GLY A 335 5.09 -4.13 12.08
CA GLY A 335 5.73 -3.80 10.81
C GLY A 335 7.12 -3.23 11.00
N PHE A 336 8.10 -3.80 10.32
CA PHE A 336 9.50 -3.40 10.40
C PHE A 336 10.12 -3.29 9.01
N GLY A 337 11.30 -2.68 8.94
CA GLY A 337 11.96 -2.43 7.67
C GLY A 337 13.41 -1.95 7.84
N ARG A 338 13.91 -1.23 6.84
CA ARG A 338 15.30 -0.78 6.66
C ARG A 338 15.99 -0.27 7.93
N TYR A 339 15.29 0.50 8.73
CA TYR A 339 15.88 1.18 9.90
C TYR A 339 15.57 0.50 11.23
N THR A 340 14.84 -0.61 11.22
CA THR A 340 14.59 -1.40 12.44
C THR A 340 15.82 -2.22 12.79
N THR A 341 16.30 -2.12 14.02
CA THR A 341 17.41 -2.95 14.49
C THR A 341 16.93 -4.22 15.19
N PRO A 342 17.74 -5.32 15.19
CA PRO A 342 17.40 -6.53 15.95
C PRO A 342 17.15 -6.25 17.45
N ALA A 343 17.97 -5.41 18.07
CA ALA A 343 17.82 -5.05 19.46
C ALA A 343 16.52 -4.26 19.78
N GLU A 344 16.03 -3.46 18.84
CA GLU A 344 14.70 -2.81 18.97
C GLU A 344 13.59 -3.84 18.89
N LEU A 345 13.68 -4.79 17.96
CA LEU A 345 12.69 -5.86 17.81
C LEU A 345 12.63 -6.75 19.07
N GLU A 346 13.76 -7.16 19.61
CA GLU A 346 13.86 -7.96 20.85
C GLU A 346 13.24 -7.23 22.04
N ARG A 347 13.61 -5.96 22.27
CA ARG A 347 13.02 -5.14 23.35
C ARG A 347 11.51 -4.95 23.17
N ALA A 348 11.04 -4.72 21.94
CA ALA A 348 9.63 -4.58 21.67
C ALA A 348 8.87 -5.88 21.95
N ALA A 349 9.42 -7.03 21.54
CA ALA A 349 8.83 -8.34 21.78
C ALA A 349 8.72 -8.64 23.29
N THR A 350 9.77 -8.35 24.06
CA THR A 350 9.75 -8.49 25.53
C THR A 350 8.60 -7.69 26.12
N VAL A 351 8.50 -6.39 25.81
CA VAL A 351 7.45 -5.50 26.34
C VAL A 351 6.05 -5.97 25.95
N LEU A 352 5.86 -6.39 24.68
CA LEU A 352 4.56 -6.86 24.20
C LEU A 352 4.14 -8.20 24.83
N ASN A 353 5.08 -9.15 24.98
CA ASN A 353 4.80 -10.44 25.59
C ASN A 353 4.50 -10.34 27.08
N GLU A 354 5.26 -9.52 27.83
CA GLU A 354 5.00 -9.25 29.24
C GLU A 354 3.62 -8.60 29.45
N ALA A 355 3.29 -7.59 28.65
CA ALA A 355 1.99 -6.92 28.73
C ALA A 355 0.84 -7.83 28.31
N ALA A 356 1.04 -8.72 27.33
CA ALA A 356 0.06 -9.73 26.94
C ALA A 356 -0.15 -10.79 28.04
N ALA A 357 0.94 -11.27 28.65
CA ALA A 357 0.86 -12.23 29.77
C ALA A 357 0.11 -11.62 30.98
N ALA A 358 0.35 -10.34 31.29
CA ALA A 358 -0.36 -9.63 32.34
C ALA A 358 -1.88 -9.45 32.09
N GLN A 359 -2.31 -9.46 30.81
CA GLN A 359 -3.74 -9.43 30.48
C GLN A 359 -4.41 -10.80 30.58
N ALA A 360 -3.67 -11.87 30.33
CA ALA A 360 -4.16 -13.24 30.37
C ALA A 360 -4.14 -13.85 31.78
N ALA A 361 -3.49 -13.18 32.75
CA ALA A 361 -3.51 -13.60 34.15
C ALA A 361 -4.94 -13.43 34.73
N PRO A 362 -5.45 -14.44 35.51
CA PRO A 362 -6.80 -14.44 36.05
C PRO A 362 -7.05 -13.32 37.05
#